data_b0db2f48bcf0f49926452f20d2b52458
#
_entry.id   b0db2f48bcf0f49926452f20d2b52458
#
_cell.length_a   1.000
_cell.length_b   1.000
_cell.length_c   1.000
_cell.angle_alpha   90.00
_cell.angle_beta   90.00
_cell.angle_gamma   90.00
#
_symmetry.space_group_name_H-M   'P 1'
#
loop_
_entity.id
_entity.type
_entity.pdbx_description
1 polymer ?
#
loop_
_entity_poly.entity_id
_entity_poly.type
_entity_poly.pdbx_seq_one_letter_code
_entity_poly.pdbx_strand_id
1 'polypeptide(L)'
;LCRSFSTVVRNPSVSTLKHILDKNVMYDTDDPRAKAITQTIAEQICVDMEPFDIVNKQGFQRTIKQLCPKYNMVSRPYISENIIPDMYYSVKTKIKELLQELPHIIVTTDLWTSDAASFLNDLSLTAHGVDKNFELKNYCLAVFPFEGEKHSGENIAQNLSQSFQDWGINEQVRAVVTDNATNMGLAVTRVGVERIRCMAHSLQLVLKDAFSGEEKINELITKVRSVIGHFSHSTSGHKILTEMQKFHNIPCHALIQDVSTRWDSTLHALRRLLEQRVAVHVKCRTELTTEEWVLMEQVVSALNYFEEATKSISEESACLSDAIPLINSLRRVLERIKDQYTTATEDNYSPEYNTFVLN
;
A
#
# COMPACT_ATOMS: atom_id res chain seq x y z
N LEU A 1 -38.80 -69.04 27.29
CA LEU A 1 -38.01 -68.23 28.26
C LEU A 1 -37.92 -66.77 27.75
N CYS A 2 -39.02 -66.01 28.01
CA CYS A 2 -39.02 -64.56 27.81
C CYS A 2 -38.35 -63.87 29.01
N ARG A 3 -37.22 -63.22 28.84
CA ARG A 3 -36.69 -62.22 29.78
C ARG A 3 -37.17 -60.86 29.37
N SER A 4 -38.10 -60.29 30.15
CA SER A 4 -38.50 -58.88 30.08
C SER A 4 -37.37 -57.99 30.60
N PHE A 5 -36.82 -57.18 29.72
CA PHE A 5 -35.96 -56.05 30.12
C PHE A 5 -36.86 -54.87 30.52
N SER A 6 -37.01 -54.63 31.79
CA SER A 6 -37.56 -53.39 32.31
C SER A 6 -36.45 -52.30 32.22
N THR A 7 -36.56 -51.46 31.24
CA THR A 7 -35.77 -50.20 31.18
C THR A 7 -36.27 -49.26 32.28
N VAL A 8 -35.52 -49.16 33.36
CA VAL A 8 -35.70 -48.09 34.36
C VAL A 8 -35.33 -46.76 33.70
N VAL A 9 -36.36 -46.00 33.30
CA VAL A 9 -36.19 -44.60 32.92
C VAL A 9 -35.83 -43.82 34.19
N ARG A 10 -34.57 -43.55 34.41
CA ARG A 10 -34.12 -42.60 35.46
C ARG A 10 -34.60 -41.23 35.09
N ASN A 11 -35.53 -40.66 35.85
CA ASN A 11 -35.86 -39.25 35.74
C ASN A 11 -34.57 -38.42 35.92
N PRO A 12 -34.21 -37.52 34.99
CA PRO A 12 -33.04 -36.70 35.15
C PRO A 12 -33.18 -35.84 36.40
N SER A 13 -32.11 -35.78 37.21
CA SER A 13 -32.08 -34.91 38.39
C SER A 13 -32.30 -33.45 37.99
N VAL A 14 -32.83 -32.60 38.89
CA VAL A 14 -33.04 -31.18 38.65
C VAL A 14 -31.74 -30.47 38.17
N SER A 15 -30.58 -30.93 38.65
CA SER A 15 -29.26 -30.45 38.19
C SER A 15 -29.00 -30.84 36.73
N THR A 16 -29.45 -32.01 36.26
CA THR A 16 -29.29 -32.45 34.86
C THR A 16 -30.23 -31.68 33.93
N LEU A 17 -31.47 -31.41 34.36
CA LEU A 17 -32.41 -30.58 33.62
C LEU A 17 -31.91 -29.12 33.49
N LYS A 18 -31.40 -28.55 34.59
CA LYS A 18 -30.79 -27.20 34.58
C LYS A 18 -29.61 -27.16 33.63
N HIS A 19 -28.73 -28.15 33.64
CA HIS A 19 -27.59 -28.25 32.74
C HIS A 19 -28.00 -28.38 31.26
N ILE A 20 -29.09 -29.13 30.97
CA ILE A 20 -29.64 -29.25 29.60
C ILE A 20 -30.30 -27.94 29.16
N LEU A 21 -31.00 -27.24 30.03
CA LEU A 21 -31.59 -25.93 29.75
C LEU A 21 -30.52 -24.90 29.54
N ASP A 22 -29.51 -24.85 30.40
CA ASP A 22 -28.34 -23.93 30.27
C ASP A 22 -27.53 -24.17 28.97
N LYS A 23 -27.49 -25.41 28.45
CA LYS A 23 -26.87 -25.72 27.16
C LYS A 23 -27.60 -25.09 25.97
N ASN A 24 -28.91 -24.92 26.05
CA ASN A 24 -29.75 -24.47 24.93
C ASN A 24 -30.09 -22.96 24.99
N VAL A 25 -29.79 -22.29 26.11
CA VAL A 25 -30.02 -20.82 26.20
C VAL A 25 -28.95 -20.10 25.46
N MET A 26 -29.36 -19.28 24.48
CA MET A 26 -28.47 -18.36 23.75
C MET A 26 -27.96 -17.29 24.71
N TYR A 27 -26.77 -16.74 24.41
CA TYR A 27 -26.28 -15.57 25.14
C TYR A 27 -27.20 -14.38 24.90
N ASP A 28 -27.51 -13.66 25.97
CA ASP A 28 -28.09 -12.33 25.88
C ASP A 28 -27.09 -11.38 25.19
N THR A 29 -27.59 -10.35 24.54
CA THR A 29 -26.76 -9.30 23.93
C THR A 29 -25.83 -8.62 24.92
N ASP A 30 -26.25 -8.53 26.19
CA ASP A 30 -25.46 -7.94 27.27
C ASP A 30 -24.52 -8.93 27.98
N ASP A 31 -24.57 -10.22 27.64
CA ASP A 31 -23.66 -11.23 28.21
C ASP A 31 -22.20 -10.85 27.83
N PRO A 32 -21.28 -10.77 28.82
CA PRO A 32 -19.88 -10.41 28.57
C PRO A 32 -19.21 -11.27 27.49
N ARG A 33 -19.61 -12.56 27.37
CA ARG A 33 -19.09 -13.46 26.34
C ARG A 33 -19.59 -13.08 24.95
N ALA A 34 -20.88 -12.70 24.83
CA ALA A 34 -21.42 -12.20 23.57
C ALA A 34 -20.76 -10.91 23.14
N LYS A 35 -20.56 -9.98 24.08
CA LYS A 35 -19.84 -8.71 23.83
C LYS A 35 -18.40 -8.96 23.38
N ALA A 36 -17.67 -9.86 24.03
CA ALA A 36 -16.31 -10.21 23.66
C ALA A 36 -16.23 -10.80 22.24
N ILE A 37 -17.16 -11.70 21.87
CA ILE A 37 -17.20 -12.27 20.51
C ILE A 37 -17.52 -11.18 19.48
N THR A 38 -18.50 -10.32 19.76
CA THR A 38 -18.87 -9.20 18.88
C THR A 38 -17.69 -8.25 18.67
N GLN A 39 -16.96 -7.94 19.75
CA GLN A 39 -15.77 -7.11 19.71
C GLN A 39 -14.67 -7.74 18.84
N THR A 40 -14.39 -9.04 19.03
CA THR A 40 -13.40 -9.77 18.22
C THR A 40 -13.78 -9.82 16.73
N ILE A 41 -15.06 -9.97 16.41
CA ILE A 41 -15.55 -9.91 15.02
C ILE A 41 -15.33 -8.50 14.45
N ALA A 42 -15.62 -7.45 15.20
CA ALA A 42 -15.40 -6.09 14.76
C ALA A 42 -13.89 -5.78 14.59
N GLU A 43 -13.04 -6.27 15.48
CA GLU A 43 -11.58 -6.19 15.35
C GLU A 43 -11.07 -6.91 14.10
N GLN A 44 -11.57 -8.12 13.82
CA GLN A 44 -11.24 -8.84 12.59
C GLN A 44 -11.61 -8.03 11.34
N ILE A 45 -12.83 -7.47 11.31
CA ILE A 45 -13.29 -6.64 10.19
C ILE A 45 -12.34 -5.46 9.96
N CYS A 46 -11.89 -4.80 11.03
CA CYS A 46 -10.95 -3.67 10.92
C CYS A 46 -9.54 -4.11 10.49
N VAL A 47 -9.00 -5.18 11.06
CA VAL A 47 -7.63 -5.66 10.81
C VAL A 47 -7.49 -6.25 9.42
N ASP A 48 -8.48 -7.05 8.99
CA ASP A 48 -8.47 -7.74 7.70
C ASP A 48 -9.10 -6.90 6.57
N MET A 49 -9.55 -5.67 6.88
CA MET A 49 -10.23 -4.76 5.92
C MET A 49 -11.45 -5.41 5.26
N GLU A 50 -12.18 -6.25 6.01
CA GLU A 50 -13.35 -6.96 5.50
C GLU A 50 -14.58 -6.04 5.42
N PRO A 51 -15.48 -6.27 4.43
CA PRO A 51 -16.75 -5.55 4.39
C PRO A 51 -17.61 -5.85 5.62
N PHE A 52 -18.30 -4.86 6.19
CA PHE A 52 -19.25 -5.07 7.30
C PHE A 52 -20.32 -6.14 6.99
N ASP A 53 -20.61 -6.36 5.70
CA ASP A 53 -21.56 -7.39 5.25
C ASP A 53 -21.08 -8.84 5.48
N ILE A 54 -19.84 -9.04 5.92
CA ILE A 54 -19.31 -10.38 6.24
C ILE A 54 -20.19 -11.09 7.26
N VAL A 55 -20.77 -10.35 8.23
CA VAL A 55 -21.66 -10.92 9.26
C VAL A 55 -22.95 -11.50 8.70
N ASN A 56 -23.34 -11.13 7.48
CA ASN A 56 -24.48 -11.66 6.76
C ASN A 56 -24.13 -12.88 5.88
N LYS A 57 -22.83 -13.16 5.67
CA LYS A 57 -22.38 -14.25 4.81
C LYS A 57 -22.61 -15.61 5.48
N GLN A 58 -23.30 -16.51 4.79
CA GLN A 58 -23.69 -17.81 5.32
C GLN A 58 -22.49 -18.66 5.80
N GLY A 59 -21.36 -18.61 5.07
CA GLY A 59 -20.14 -19.33 5.45
C GLY A 59 -19.60 -18.83 6.78
N PHE A 60 -19.47 -17.51 6.93
CA PHE A 60 -19.00 -16.88 8.16
C PHE A 60 -19.92 -17.20 9.34
N GLN A 61 -21.23 -17.03 9.18
CA GLN A 61 -22.21 -17.37 10.21
C GLN A 61 -22.13 -18.83 10.64
N ARG A 62 -21.96 -19.77 9.70
CA ARG A 62 -21.79 -21.20 10.01
C ARG A 62 -20.52 -21.46 10.82
N THR A 63 -19.43 -20.82 10.46
CA THR A 63 -18.16 -20.95 11.19
C THR A 63 -18.31 -20.46 12.63
N ILE A 64 -18.84 -19.27 12.82
CA ILE A 64 -19.07 -18.71 14.17
C ILE A 64 -20.05 -19.59 14.96
N LYS A 65 -21.13 -20.05 14.33
CA LYS A 65 -22.12 -20.94 14.99
C LYS A 65 -21.51 -22.26 15.42
N GLN A 66 -20.56 -22.80 14.65
CA GLN A 66 -19.85 -24.02 15.00
C GLN A 66 -18.91 -23.83 16.18
N LEU A 67 -18.21 -22.70 16.23
CA LEU A 67 -17.27 -22.35 17.29
C LEU A 67 -17.98 -21.92 18.59
N CYS A 68 -19.03 -21.13 18.45
CA CYS A 68 -19.80 -20.56 19.55
C CYS A 68 -21.31 -20.77 19.36
N PRO A 69 -21.83 -21.98 19.58
CA PRO A 69 -23.22 -22.32 19.29
C PRO A 69 -24.26 -21.45 20.00
N LYS A 70 -23.91 -20.86 21.14
CA LYS A 70 -24.78 -19.98 21.94
C LYS A 70 -24.75 -18.53 21.53
N TYR A 71 -23.81 -18.12 20.64
CA TYR A 71 -23.73 -16.76 20.18
C TYR A 71 -24.74 -16.47 19.06
N ASN A 72 -25.47 -15.38 19.21
CA ASN A 72 -26.30 -14.80 18.14
C ASN A 72 -25.51 -13.75 17.38
N MET A 73 -25.34 -13.97 16.07
CA MET A 73 -24.69 -13.00 15.20
C MET A 73 -25.46 -11.69 15.22
N VAL A 74 -24.73 -10.62 15.46
CA VAL A 74 -25.27 -9.25 15.41
C VAL A 74 -25.46 -8.82 13.95
N SER A 75 -26.33 -7.83 13.73
CA SER A 75 -26.60 -7.30 12.40
C SER A 75 -25.47 -6.38 11.90
N ARG A 76 -25.37 -6.25 10.56
CA ARG A 76 -24.44 -5.29 9.94
C ARG A 76 -24.62 -3.86 10.48
N PRO A 77 -25.85 -3.29 10.59
CA PRO A 77 -26.01 -1.96 11.16
C PRO A 77 -25.50 -1.84 12.60
N TYR A 78 -25.71 -2.88 13.43
CA TYR A 78 -25.21 -2.87 14.80
C TYR A 78 -23.68 -2.77 14.87
N ILE A 79 -22.97 -3.47 13.99
CA ILE A 79 -21.49 -3.35 13.87
C ILE A 79 -21.11 -1.94 13.41
N SER A 80 -21.67 -1.48 12.27
CA SER A 80 -21.22 -0.24 11.61
C SER A 80 -21.65 1.04 12.34
N GLU A 81 -22.75 1.02 13.07
CA GLU A 81 -23.34 2.22 13.68
C GLU A 81 -23.11 2.32 15.18
N ASN A 82 -22.73 1.20 15.84
CA ASN A 82 -22.49 1.18 17.28
C ASN A 82 -21.05 0.72 17.61
N ILE A 83 -20.69 -0.51 17.25
CA ILE A 83 -19.42 -1.10 17.72
C ILE A 83 -18.22 -0.38 17.12
N ILE A 84 -18.19 -0.18 15.81
CA ILE A 84 -17.06 0.48 15.13
C ILE A 84 -16.88 1.93 15.57
N PRO A 85 -17.93 2.76 15.70
CA PRO A 85 -17.78 4.11 16.25
C PRO A 85 -17.22 4.12 17.67
N ASP A 86 -17.70 3.24 18.56
CA ASP A 86 -17.19 3.15 19.94
C ASP A 86 -15.71 2.77 19.98
N MET A 87 -15.31 1.79 19.14
CA MET A 87 -13.90 1.41 18.97
C MET A 87 -13.07 2.58 18.45
N TYR A 88 -13.55 3.27 17.41
CA TYR A 88 -12.88 4.43 16.85
C TYR A 88 -12.64 5.53 17.88
N TYR A 89 -13.66 5.92 18.65
CA TYR A 89 -13.52 6.94 19.67
C TYR A 89 -12.58 6.53 20.81
N SER A 90 -12.61 5.24 21.18
CA SER A 90 -11.67 4.70 22.18
C SER A 90 -10.22 4.79 21.70
N VAL A 91 -9.94 4.33 20.47
CA VAL A 91 -8.61 4.41 19.87
C VAL A 91 -8.19 5.87 19.67
N LYS A 92 -9.07 6.72 19.15
CA LYS A 92 -8.80 8.16 18.95
C LYS A 92 -8.41 8.83 20.27
N THR A 93 -9.12 8.55 21.36
CA THR A 93 -8.80 9.10 22.68
C THR A 93 -7.40 8.65 23.12
N LYS A 94 -7.09 7.37 22.96
CA LYS A 94 -5.78 6.84 23.32
C LYS A 94 -4.65 7.44 22.49
N ILE A 95 -4.84 7.58 21.17
CA ILE A 95 -3.84 8.22 20.31
C ILE A 95 -3.67 9.69 20.71
N LYS A 96 -4.74 10.42 21.02
CA LYS A 96 -4.62 11.80 21.51
C LYS A 96 -3.74 11.91 22.77
N GLU A 97 -3.90 11.01 23.74
CA GLU A 97 -3.05 10.97 24.93
C GLU A 97 -1.58 10.75 24.55
N LEU A 98 -1.30 9.80 23.66
CA LEU A 98 0.05 9.48 23.20
C LEU A 98 0.69 10.63 22.42
N LEU A 99 -0.09 11.35 21.61
CA LEU A 99 0.39 12.53 20.88
C LEU A 99 0.81 13.67 21.82
N GLN A 100 0.16 13.82 22.98
CA GLN A 100 0.54 14.84 23.97
C GLN A 100 1.92 14.55 24.62
N GLU A 101 2.40 13.31 24.56
CA GLU A 101 3.74 12.94 25.05
C GLU A 101 4.86 13.34 24.07
N LEU A 102 4.52 13.69 22.81
CA LEU A 102 5.48 14.07 21.78
C LEU A 102 5.76 15.58 21.83
N PRO A 103 7.01 16.02 22.03
CA PRO A 103 7.34 17.45 22.07
C PRO A 103 7.19 18.14 20.71
N HIS A 104 7.42 17.41 19.64
CA HIS A 104 7.33 17.88 18.26
C HIS A 104 6.72 16.80 17.36
N ILE A 105 5.88 17.23 16.44
CA ILE A 105 5.20 16.36 15.50
C ILE A 105 5.51 16.82 14.07
N ILE A 106 5.89 15.88 13.23
CA ILE A 106 5.92 16.03 11.77
C ILE A 106 4.70 15.30 11.24
N VAL A 107 3.96 15.92 10.33
CA VAL A 107 2.79 15.31 9.72
C VAL A 107 3.13 14.93 8.27
N THR A 108 2.79 13.73 7.85
CA THR A 108 2.74 13.38 6.42
C THR A 108 1.30 13.38 5.94
N THR A 109 1.06 13.92 4.77
CA THR A 109 -0.26 13.96 4.14
C THR A 109 -0.17 13.72 2.64
N ASP A 110 -1.13 12.99 2.11
CA ASP A 110 -1.27 12.72 0.68
C ASP A 110 -2.75 12.89 0.28
N LEU A 111 -2.97 13.30 -0.96
CA LEU A 111 -4.29 13.51 -1.53
C LEU A 111 -4.38 12.71 -2.83
N TRP A 112 -5.26 11.72 -2.88
CA TRP A 112 -5.45 10.88 -4.06
C TRP A 112 -6.91 10.75 -4.46
N THR A 113 -7.14 10.42 -5.72
CA THR A 113 -8.47 10.09 -6.23
C THR A 113 -8.65 8.57 -6.18
N SER A 114 -9.70 8.11 -5.53
CA SER A 114 -10.08 6.70 -5.51
C SER A 114 -10.73 6.30 -6.84
N ASP A 115 -10.25 5.21 -7.46
CA ASP A 115 -10.83 4.64 -8.68
C ASP A 115 -12.18 3.92 -8.42
N ALA A 116 -12.55 3.72 -7.16
CA ALA A 116 -13.80 3.07 -6.79
C ALA A 116 -14.98 4.03 -7.00
N ALA A 117 -15.73 3.80 -8.06
CA ALA A 117 -17.13 4.21 -8.39
C ALA A 117 -17.66 5.60 -7.97
N SER A 118 -16.94 6.45 -7.29
CA SER A 118 -17.44 7.71 -6.75
C SER A 118 -16.43 8.85 -6.75
N PHE A 119 -15.50 8.99 -7.67
CA PHE A 119 -14.65 10.21 -7.83
C PHE A 119 -14.31 10.97 -6.51
N LEU A 120 -14.34 10.25 -5.38
CA LEU A 120 -14.02 10.83 -4.07
C LEU A 120 -12.51 10.92 -3.96
N ASN A 121 -12.07 12.10 -3.60
CA ASN A 121 -10.69 12.33 -3.26
C ASN A 121 -10.54 12.07 -1.77
N ASP A 122 -9.51 11.32 -1.41
CA ASP A 122 -9.22 11.00 -0.02
C ASP A 122 -7.96 11.76 0.42
N LEU A 123 -8.00 12.29 1.63
CA LEU A 123 -6.86 12.92 2.29
C LEU A 123 -6.40 12.04 3.46
N SER A 124 -5.12 11.68 3.46
CA SER A 124 -4.50 10.98 4.60
C SER A 124 -3.77 11.94 5.52
N LEU A 125 -3.71 11.58 6.78
CA LEU A 125 -2.97 12.32 7.79
C LEU A 125 -2.27 11.34 8.73
N THR A 126 -0.93 11.36 8.77
CA THR A 126 -0.13 10.54 9.68
C THR A 126 0.81 11.44 10.48
N ALA A 127 0.83 11.26 11.79
CA ALA A 127 1.70 11.98 12.70
C ALA A 127 2.94 11.15 13.04
N HIS A 128 4.10 11.79 13.04
CA HIS A 128 5.39 11.21 13.37
C HIS A 128 6.07 12.06 14.43
N GLY A 129 6.67 11.43 15.42
CA GLY A 129 7.42 12.14 16.46
C GLY A 129 8.35 11.21 17.20
N VAL A 130 9.30 11.79 17.92
CA VAL A 130 10.23 11.05 18.78
C VAL A 130 9.83 11.29 20.22
N ASP A 131 9.63 10.22 20.98
CA ASP A 131 9.25 10.30 22.38
C ASP A 131 10.47 10.60 23.28
N LYS A 132 10.23 10.73 24.59
CA LYS A 132 11.28 10.97 25.59
C LYS A 132 12.34 9.88 25.70
N ASN A 133 12.09 8.70 25.17
CA ASN A 133 13.03 7.57 25.12
C ASN A 133 13.81 7.53 23.80
N PHE A 134 13.67 8.54 22.94
CA PHE A 134 14.22 8.59 21.59
C PHE A 134 13.67 7.50 20.65
N GLU A 135 12.46 7.01 20.90
CA GLU A 135 11.77 6.08 20.01
C GLU A 135 10.88 6.82 19.02
N LEU A 136 11.00 6.49 17.74
CA LEU A 136 10.10 7.00 16.69
C LEU A 136 8.71 6.41 16.89
N LYS A 137 7.70 7.28 16.91
CA LYS A 137 6.28 6.93 17.01
C LYS A 137 5.56 7.41 15.77
N ASN A 138 4.76 6.52 15.19
CA ASN A 138 3.97 6.77 13.99
C ASN A 138 2.50 6.48 14.29
N TYR A 139 1.62 7.44 13.99
CA TYR A 139 0.18 7.31 14.22
C TYR A 139 -0.59 7.72 12.97
N CYS A 140 -1.32 6.78 12.37
CA CYS A 140 -2.31 7.13 11.35
C CYS A 140 -3.49 7.84 12.04
N LEU A 141 -3.64 9.12 11.78
CA LEU A 141 -4.66 9.95 12.44
C LEU A 141 -6.00 9.89 11.70
N ALA A 142 -5.96 9.95 10.38
CA ALA A 142 -7.17 9.96 9.58
C ALA A 142 -6.88 9.55 8.13
N VAL A 143 -7.88 8.92 7.53
CA VAL A 143 -8.12 8.86 6.09
C VAL A 143 -9.58 9.23 5.92
N PHE A 144 -9.87 10.31 5.24
CA PHE A 144 -11.25 10.79 5.08
C PHE A 144 -11.47 11.37 3.69
N PRO A 145 -12.70 11.28 3.18
CA PRO A 145 -13.05 11.93 1.93
C PRO A 145 -12.77 13.43 2.02
N PHE A 146 -12.08 13.96 1.01
CA PHE A 146 -11.80 15.38 0.92
C PHE A 146 -13.08 16.13 0.53
N GLU A 147 -13.63 16.87 1.48
CA GLU A 147 -14.80 17.69 1.27
C GLU A 147 -14.42 19.00 0.57
N GLY A 148 -14.72 19.10 -0.72
CA GLY A 148 -14.49 20.32 -1.48
C GLY A 148 -14.66 20.10 -2.97
N GLU A 149 -15.33 21.02 -3.64
CA GLU A 149 -15.54 20.99 -5.09
C GLU A 149 -14.20 21.12 -5.89
N LYS A 150 -13.14 21.63 -5.24
CA LYS A 150 -11.82 21.87 -5.87
C LYS A 150 -10.70 21.58 -4.89
N HIS A 151 -9.66 20.93 -5.37
CA HIS A 151 -8.38 20.71 -4.67
C HIS A 151 -7.58 22.02 -4.59
N SER A 152 -8.20 23.10 -4.13
CA SER A 152 -7.49 24.37 -3.95
C SER A 152 -6.61 24.30 -2.69
N GLY A 153 -5.47 25.00 -2.72
CA GLY A 153 -4.60 25.09 -1.54
C GLY A 153 -5.32 25.66 -0.30
N GLU A 154 -6.39 26.43 -0.51
CA GLU A 154 -7.22 26.99 0.56
C GLU A 154 -8.07 25.95 1.26
N ASN A 155 -8.77 25.11 0.50
CA ASN A 155 -9.59 24.02 1.04
C ASN A 155 -8.73 22.97 1.75
N ILE A 156 -7.57 22.64 1.18
CA ILE A 156 -6.61 21.72 1.81
C ILE A 156 -6.11 22.31 3.12
N ALA A 157 -5.74 23.60 3.16
CA ALA A 157 -5.29 24.27 4.39
C ALA A 157 -6.35 24.25 5.49
N GLN A 158 -7.62 24.48 5.13
CA GLN A 158 -8.72 24.43 6.06
C GLN A 158 -8.90 23.02 6.66
N ASN A 159 -8.87 21.96 5.82
CA ASN A 159 -8.98 20.58 6.27
C ASN A 159 -7.79 20.18 7.19
N LEU A 160 -6.56 20.59 6.84
CA LEU A 160 -5.39 20.34 7.69
C LEU A 160 -5.51 21.06 9.04
N SER A 161 -5.85 22.33 9.04
CA SER A 161 -6.02 23.13 10.28
C SER A 161 -7.10 22.57 11.17
N GLN A 162 -8.24 22.19 10.60
CA GLN A 162 -9.33 21.54 11.34
C GLN A 162 -8.87 20.22 11.94
N SER A 163 -8.17 19.39 11.15
CA SER A 163 -7.63 18.11 11.62
C SER A 163 -6.64 18.31 12.79
N PHE A 164 -5.76 19.29 12.71
CA PHE A 164 -4.82 19.58 13.79
C PHE A 164 -5.55 20.00 15.08
N GLN A 165 -6.64 20.78 14.96
CA GLN A 165 -7.48 21.14 16.09
C GLN A 165 -8.20 19.91 16.67
N ASP A 166 -8.82 19.09 15.81
CA ASP A 166 -9.54 17.89 16.23
C ASP A 166 -8.67 16.88 16.95
N TRP A 167 -7.37 16.82 16.60
CA TRP A 167 -6.39 15.98 17.26
C TRP A 167 -5.69 16.66 18.43
N GLY A 168 -5.81 17.99 18.56
CA GLY A 168 -5.21 18.78 19.63
C GLY A 168 -3.68 18.92 19.50
N ILE A 169 -3.15 18.97 18.27
CA ILE A 169 -1.71 18.97 17.98
C ILE A 169 -1.19 20.28 17.36
N ASN A 170 -2.01 21.32 17.28
CA ASN A 170 -1.64 22.59 16.60
C ASN A 170 -0.27 23.14 17.04
N GLU A 171 -0.02 23.14 18.36
CA GLU A 171 1.20 23.72 18.93
C GLU A 171 2.42 22.80 18.78
N GLN A 172 2.21 21.53 18.47
CA GLN A 172 3.27 20.53 18.37
C GLN A 172 3.73 20.29 16.93
N VAL A 173 2.87 20.58 15.91
CA VAL A 173 3.22 20.40 14.50
C VAL A 173 4.28 21.40 14.09
N ARG A 174 5.44 20.91 13.64
CA ARG A 174 6.57 21.70 13.18
C ARG A 174 6.69 21.74 11.68
N ALA A 175 6.38 20.64 11.02
CA ALA A 175 6.43 20.56 9.57
C ALA A 175 5.39 19.59 9.02
N VAL A 176 5.06 19.77 7.74
CA VAL A 176 4.20 18.89 6.97
C VAL A 176 4.95 18.38 5.74
N VAL A 177 5.04 17.07 5.59
CA VAL A 177 5.61 16.40 4.41
C VAL A 177 4.49 16.17 3.40
N THR A 178 4.68 16.67 2.18
CA THR A 178 3.71 16.53 1.08
C THR A 178 4.41 16.12 -0.21
N ASP A 179 3.63 15.68 -1.19
CA ASP A 179 4.09 15.60 -2.56
C ASP A 179 4.53 17.01 -3.10
N ASN A 180 4.99 17.08 -4.34
CA ASN A 180 5.47 18.34 -4.92
C ASN A 180 4.35 19.20 -5.56
N ALA A 181 3.09 18.83 -5.42
CA ALA A 181 1.97 19.58 -5.99
C ALA A 181 1.91 21.02 -5.45
N THR A 182 1.60 21.96 -6.34
CA THR A 182 1.58 23.41 -6.02
C THR A 182 0.48 23.73 -4.99
N ASN A 183 -0.69 23.11 -5.10
CA ASN A 183 -1.80 23.30 -4.17
C ASN A 183 -1.44 22.84 -2.74
N MET A 184 -0.71 21.72 -2.60
CA MET A 184 -0.20 21.26 -1.30
C MET A 184 0.79 22.27 -0.70
N GLY A 185 1.67 22.84 -1.53
CA GLY A 185 2.59 23.90 -1.10
C GLY A 185 1.88 25.14 -0.58
N LEU A 186 0.88 25.62 -1.31
CA LEU A 186 0.03 26.74 -0.89
C LEU A 186 -0.73 26.44 0.40
N ALA A 187 -1.23 25.22 0.55
CA ALA A 187 -1.94 24.78 1.74
C ALA A 187 -1.05 24.86 2.98
N VAL A 188 0.14 24.26 2.95
CA VAL A 188 1.06 24.24 4.09
C VAL A 188 1.54 25.66 4.45
N THR A 189 1.79 26.50 3.44
CA THR A 189 2.12 27.92 3.67
C THR A 189 0.99 28.65 4.40
N ARG A 190 -0.28 28.40 4.05
CA ARG A 190 -1.43 28.99 4.74
C ARG A 190 -1.65 28.48 6.16
N VAL A 191 -1.33 27.21 6.42
CA VAL A 191 -1.35 26.64 7.77
C VAL A 191 -0.27 27.28 8.65
N GLY A 192 0.83 27.80 8.05
CA GLY A 192 1.87 28.51 8.76
C GLY A 192 2.94 27.62 9.39
N VAL A 193 3.12 26.40 8.89
CA VAL A 193 4.17 25.47 9.32
C VAL A 193 5.19 25.22 8.20
N GLU A 194 6.34 24.63 8.54
CA GLU A 194 7.37 24.28 7.55
C GLU A 194 6.86 23.22 6.58
N ARG A 195 7.20 23.35 5.29
CA ARG A 195 6.91 22.33 4.28
C ARG A 195 8.15 21.53 3.96
N ILE A 196 8.05 20.22 4.04
CA ILE A 196 9.06 19.28 3.57
C ILE A 196 8.52 18.53 2.34
N ARG A 197 9.31 18.46 1.28
CA ARG A 197 8.92 17.71 0.07
C ARG A 197 9.12 16.22 0.30
N CYS A 198 8.15 15.41 -0.11
CA CYS A 198 8.25 13.96 -0.07
C CYS A 198 9.46 13.49 -0.90
N MET A 199 10.37 12.78 -0.27
CA MET A 199 11.60 12.30 -0.88
C MET A 199 11.31 11.26 -1.98
N ALA A 200 10.41 10.32 -1.73
CA ALA A 200 10.00 9.31 -2.71
C ALA A 200 9.41 9.96 -3.97
N HIS A 201 8.55 10.98 -3.79
CA HIS A 201 8.00 11.74 -4.91
C HIS A 201 9.08 12.55 -5.66
N SER A 202 10.08 13.07 -4.94
CA SER A 202 11.20 13.77 -5.56
C SER A 202 12.06 12.84 -6.42
N LEU A 203 12.34 11.62 -5.95
CA LEU A 203 13.01 10.58 -6.76
C LEU A 203 12.18 10.19 -7.99
N GLN A 204 10.86 10.09 -7.85
CA GLN A 204 9.94 9.88 -8.97
C GLN A 204 10.09 10.96 -10.06
N LEU A 205 10.17 12.24 -9.66
CA LEU A 205 10.33 13.34 -10.59
C LEU A 205 11.71 13.33 -11.28
N VAL A 206 12.79 13.07 -10.52
CA VAL A 206 14.14 12.92 -11.08
C VAL A 206 14.17 11.86 -12.17
N LEU A 207 13.61 10.68 -11.92
CA LEU A 207 13.58 9.60 -12.93
C LEU A 207 12.68 9.94 -14.11
N LYS A 208 11.56 10.60 -13.88
CA LYS A 208 10.68 11.07 -14.96
C LYS A 208 11.41 12.05 -15.88
N ASP A 209 12.15 13.00 -15.30
CA ASP A 209 12.93 13.98 -16.06
C ASP A 209 14.07 13.29 -16.83
N ALA A 210 14.78 12.33 -16.20
CA ALA A 210 15.81 11.54 -16.84
C ALA A 210 15.29 10.71 -18.04
N PHE A 211 14.13 10.05 -17.89
CA PHE A 211 13.50 9.30 -18.99
C PHE A 211 13.05 10.23 -20.14
N SER A 212 12.55 11.43 -19.82
CA SER A 212 12.10 12.38 -20.83
C SER A 212 13.26 13.12 -21.50
N GLY A 213 14.37 13.27 -20.80
CA GLY A 213 15.56 14.00 -21.28
C GLY A 213 16.40 13.20 -22.27
N GLU A 214 16.29 11.87 -22.29
CA GLU A 214 17.06 11.01 -23.20
C GLU A 214 16.12 10.33 -24.21
N GLU A 215 16.15 10.80 -25.47
CA GLU A 215 15.23 10.39 -26.53
C GLU A 215 15.25 8.89 -26.78
N LYS A 216 16.45 8.27 -26.85
CA LYS A 216 16.57 6.82 -27.11
C LYS A 216 16.04 5.95 -25.98
N ILE A 217 16.15 6.41 -24.72
CA ILE A 217 15.54 5.68 -23.59
C ILE A 217 14.03 5.80 -23.65
N ASN A 218 13.50 6.98 -23.98
CA ASN A 218 12.06 7.18 -24.16
C ASN A 218 11.51 6.32 -25.32
N GLU A 219 12.22 6.25 -26.44
CA GLU A 219 11.89 5.36 -27.57
C GLU A 219 11.93 3.89 -27.16
N LEU A 220 12.96 3.46 -26.43
CA LEU A 220 13.07 2.10 -25.90
C LEU A 220 11.85 1.75 -25.03
N ILE A 221 11.50 2.60 -24.06
CA ILE A 221 10.34 2.37 -23.19
C ILE A 221 9.06 2.31 -24.00
N THR A 222 8.90 3.14 -25.03
CA THR A 222 7.74 3.12 -25.93
C THR A 222 7.65 1.81 -26.70
N LYS A 223 8.78 1.32 -27.24
CA LYS A 223 8.84 0.01 -27.91
C LYS A 223 8.52 -1.14 -26.95
N VAL A 224 9.08 -1.10 -25.74
CA VAL A 224 8.81 -2.09 -24.68
C VAL A 224 7.32 -2.17 -24.38
N ARG A 225 6.65 -1.03 -24.19
CA ARG A 225 5.19 -0.96 -23.99
C ARG A 225 4.41 -1.58 -25.16
N SER A 226 4.86 -1.34 -26.40
CA SER A 226 4.25 -1.93 -27.59
C SER A 226 4.41 -3.46 -27.61
N VAL A 227 5.59 -3.97 -27.29
CA VAL A 227 5.86 -5.42 -27.18
C VAL A 227 4.99 -6.06 -26.11
N ILE A 228 4.96 -5.48 -24.92
CA ILE A 228 4.15 -5.98 -23.81
C ILE A 228 2.67 -5.97 -24.19
N GLY A 229 2.18 -4.87 -24.77
CA GLY A 229 0.78 -4.73 -25.20
C GLY A 229 0.39 -5.79 -26.23
N HIS A 230 1.28 -6.12 -27.18
CA HIS A 230 1.04 -7.18 -28.17
C HIS A 230 0.75 -8.54 -27.50
N PHE A 231 1.55 -8.92 -26.50
CA PHE A 231 1.38 -10.20 -25.81
C PHE A 231 0.25 -10.19 -24.78
N SER A 232 -0.02 -9.04 -24.15
CA SER A 232 -1.04 -8.93 -23.10
C SER A 232 -2.46 -8.80 -23.64
N HIS A 233 -2.65 -8.11 -24.77
CA HIS A 233 -4.00 -7.86 -25.33
C HIS A 233 -4.42 -8.85 -26.41
N SER A 234 -3.51 -9.72 -26.85
CA SER A 234 -3.78 -10.72 -27.89
C SER A 234 -3.83 -12.13 -27.33
N THR A 235 -4.98 -12.80 -27.43
CA THR A 235 -5.11 -14.22 -27.03
C THR A 235 -4.09 -15.11 -27.75
N SER A 236 -3.84 -14.85 -29.04
CA SER A 236 -2.83 -15.57 -29.83
C SER A 236 -1.41 -15.24 -29.37
N GLY A 237 -1.13 -13.96 -29.04
CA GLY A 237 0.14 -13.52 -28.50
C GLY A 237 0.45 -14.20 -27.16
N HIS A 238 -0.51 -14.22 -26.24
CA HIS A 238 -0.36 -14.92 -24.96
C HIS A 238 -0.07 -16.42 -25.12
N LYS A 239 -0.78 -17.08 -26.05
CA LYS A 239 -0.55 -18.50 -26.34
C LYS A 239 0.86 -18.74 -26.88
N ILE A 240 1.32 -17.93 -27.86
CA ILE A 240 2.66 -18.00 -28.42
C ILE A 240 3.72 -17.81 -27.35
N LEU A 241 3.57 -16.78 -26.48
CA LEU A 241 4.49 -16.53 -25.37
C LEU A 241 4.60 -17.78 -24.47
N THR A 242 3.46 -18.36 -24.07
CA THR A 242 3.42 -19.55 -23.20
C THR A 242 4.09 -20.77 -23.88
N GLU A 243 3.88 -20.96 -25.19
CA GLU A 243 4.52 -22.05 -25.95
C GLU A 243 6.04 -21.86 -25.99
N MET A 244 6.52 -20.64 -26.25
CA MET A 244 7.95 -20.33 -26.30
C MET A 244 8.62 -20.43 -24.92
N GLN A 245 7.95 -20.00 -23.85
CA GLN A 245 8.43 -20.17 -22.48
C GLN A 245 8.65 -21.66 -22.16
N LYS A 246 7.70 -22.52 -22.49
CA LYS A 246 7.82 -23.97 -22.31
C LYS A 246 8.92 -24.55 -23.19
N PHE A 247 9.03 -24.14 -24.44
CA PHE A 247 10.05 -24.60 -25.36
C PHE A 247 11.47 -24.27 -24.87
N HIS A 248 11.68 -23.06 -24.34
CA HIS A 248 12.95 -22.61 -23.79
C HIS A 248 13.17 -23.02 -22.32
N ASN A 249 12.21 -23.74 -21.71
CA ASN A 249 12.27 -24.18 -20.32
C ASN A 249 12.52 -23.02 -19.32
N ILE A 250 11.84 -21.88 -19.57
CA ILE A 250 11.85 -20.72 -18.67
C ILE A 250 10.50 -20.58 -17.95
N PRO A 251 10.42 -19.85 -16.82
CA PRO A 251 9.18 -19.65 -16.06
C PRO A 251 8.07 -19.03 -16.94
N CYS A 252 6.86 -19.61 -16.86
CA CYS A 252 5.70 -19.11 -17.59
C CYS A 252 5.07 -17.89 -16.89
N HIS A 253 5.80 -16.77 -16.89
CA HIS A 253 5.33 -15.50 -16.32
C HIS A 253 4.68 -14.63 -17.39
N ALA A 254 3.53 -14.03 -17.07
CA ALA A 254 2.95 -12.98 -17.90
C ALA A 254 3.84 -11.74 -17.94
N LEU A 255 3.85 -11.03 -19.06
CA LEU A 255 4.49 -9.72 -19.15
C LEU A 255 3.73 -8.71 -18.29
N ILE A 256 4.43 -7.74 -17.74
CA ILE A 256 3.87 -6.72 -16.84
C ILE A 256 3.71 -5.44 -17.63
N GLN A 257 2.47 -4.93 -17.72
CA GLN A 257 2.19 -3.61 -18.27
C GLN A 257 2.52 -2.57 -17.22
N ASP A 258 3.30 -1.56 -17.58
CA ASP A 258 3.62 -0.48 -16.68
C ASP A 258 2.50 0.57 -16.56
N VAL A 259 2.56 1.32 -15.47
CA VAL A 259 1.75 2.51 -15.23
C VAL A 259 2.65 3.72 -15.42
N SER A 260 2.42 4.51 -16.46
CA SER A 260 3.30 5.60 -16.90
C SER A 260 3.58 6.68 -15.84
N THR A 261 2.75 6.75 -14.80
CA THR A 261 2.90 7.66 -13.67
C THR A 261 3.81 7.14 -12.56
N ARG A 262 4.21 5.85 -12.62
CA ARG A 262 5.03 5.19 -11.58
C ARG A 262 6.24 4.52 -12.20
N TRP A 263 7.42 5.06 -11.96
CA TRP A 263 8.69 4.57 -12.52
C TRP A 263 9.04 3.13 -12.10
N ASP A 264 8.68 2.73 -10.87
CA ASP A 264 8.88 1.38 -10.36
C ASP A 264 8.14 0.34 -11.20
N SER A 265 6.94 0.66 -11.66
CA SER A 265 6.20 -0.20 -12.58
C SER A 265 6.91 -0.37 -13.93
N THR A 266 7.56 0.69 -14.42
CA THR A 266 8.40 0.62 -15.64
C THR A 266 9.60 -0.29 -15.41
N LEU A 267 10.28 -0.18 -14.26
CA LEU A 267 11.37 -1.09 -13.89
C LEU A 267 10.92 -2.56 -13.86
N HIS A 268 9.78 -2.83 -13.24
CA HIS A 268 9.23 -4.20 -13.20
C HIS A 268 8.87 -4.73 -14.59
N ALA A 269 8.35 -3.87 -15.47
CA ALA A 269 8.06 -4.22 -16.85
C ALA A 269 9.33 -4.56 -17.62
N LEU A 270 10.39 -3.74 -17.50
CA LEU A 270 11.68 -3.97 -18.13
C LEU A 270 12.34 -5.26 -17.64
N ARG A 271 12.39 -5.48 -16.30
CA ARG A 271 12.92 -6.72 -15.71
C ARG A 271 12.18 -7.97 -16.22
N ARG A 272 10.85 -7.93 -16.25
CA ARG A 272 10.05 -9.04 -16.72
C ARG A 272 10.28 -9.30 -18.22
N LEU A 273 10.45 -8.26 -19.02
CA LEU A 273 10.74 -8.42 -20.44
C LEU A 273 12.14 -9.00 -20.67
N LEU A 274 13.17 -8.58 -19.89
CA LEU A 274 14.52 -9.17 -19.93
C LEU A 274 14.49 -10.66 -19.52
N GLU A 275 13.77 -11.01 -18.47
CA GLU A 275 13.57 -12.40 -18.06
C GLU A 275 12.97 -13.26 -19.18
N GLN A 276 12.06 -12.69 -19.95
CA GLN A 276 11.34 -13.38 -21.01
C GLN A 276 11.95 -13.19 -22.41
N ARG A 277 13.16 -12.60 -22.51
CA ARG A 277 13.82 -12.21 -23.77
C ARG A 277 13.76 -13.30 -24.85
N VAL A 278 14.16 -14.54 -24.50
CA VAL A 278 14.21 -15.64 -25.45
C VAL A 278 12.84 -16.08 -25.97
N ALA A 279 11.79 -15.93 -25.17
CA ALA A 279 10.43 -16.27 -25.57
C ALA A 279 9.76 -15.18 -26.41
N VAL A 280 10.13 -13.92 -26.21
CA VAL A 280 9.57 -12.77 -26.92
C VAL A 280 10.16 -12.63 -28.32
N HIS A 281 11.43 -13.03 -28.53
CA HIS A 281 12.17 -12.81 -29.78
C HIS A 281 11.56 -13.49 -31.03
N VAL A 282 10.70 -14.48 -30.87
CA VAL A 282 10.31 -15.39 -31.95
C VAL A 282 9.18 -14.90 -32.85
N LYS A 283 8.29 -13.97 -32.41
CA LYS A 283 7.12 -13.52 -33.24
C LYS A 283 6.54 -12.16 -32.84
N CYS A 284 7.32 -11.20 -32.43
CA CYS A 284 6.81 -9.85 -32.22
C CYS A 284 6.88 -9.00 -33.50
N ARG A 285 5.84 -8.19 -33.79
CA ARG A 285 5.87 -7.20 -34.87
C ARG A 285 6.88 -6.08 -34.65
N THR A 286 7.16 -5.81 -33.38
CA THR A 286 8.15 -4.80 -32.93
C THR A 286 9.34 -5.57 -32.39
N GLU A 287 10.41 -5.63 -33.17
CA GLU A 287 11.66 -6.26 -32.74
C GLU A 287 12.52 -5.23 -32.01
N LEU A 288 13.08 -5.62 -30.86
CA LEU A 288 14.12 -4.87 -30.18
C LEU A 288 15.48 -5.28 -30.75
N THR A 289 16.32 -4.30 -31.07
CA THR A 289 17.68 -4.55 -31.58
C THR A 289 18.57 -5.06 -30.45
N THR A 290 19.76 -5.58 -30.80
CA THR A 290 20.72 -6.01 -29.81
C THR A 290 21.16 -4.87 -28.91
N GLU A 291 21.35 -3.68 -29.48
CA GLU A 291 21.71 -2.46 -28.74
C GLU A 291 20.61 -2.05 -27.76
N GLU A 292 19.34 -2.15 -28.16
CA GLU A 292 18.20 -1.85 -27.28
C GLU A 292 18.07 -2.85 -26.11
N TRP A 293 18.40 -4.12 -26.32
CA TRP A 293 18.49 -5.08 -25.21
C TRP A 293 19.62 -4.76 -24.24
N VAL A 294 20.79 -4.38 -24.75
CA VAL A 294 21.93 -3.94 -23.92
C VAL A 294 21.56 -2.67 -23.14
N LEU A 295 20.98 -1.67 -23.82
CA LEU A 295 20.53 -0.44 -23.18
C LEU A 295 19.49 -0.74 -22.07
N MET A 296 18.56 -1.65 -22.31
CA MET A 296 17.56 -2.07 -21.31
C MET A 296 18.23 -2.70 -20.06
N GLU A 297 19.21 -3.57 -20.24
CA GLU A 297 19.98 -4.17 -19.13
C GLU A 297 20.69 -3.10 -18.30
N GLN A 298 21.29 -2.13 -18.96
CA GLN A 298 21.98 -0.99 -18.33
C GLN A 298 21.02 -0.12 -17.53
N VAL A 299 19.88 0.27 -18.13
CA VAL A 299 18.83 1.05 -17.47
C VAL A 299 18.29 0.33 -16.24
N VAL A 300 17.99 -0.98 -16.35
CA VAL A 300 17.53 -1.78 -15.22
C VAL A 300 18.57 -1.82 -14.11
N SER A 301 19.85 -1.95 -14.46
CA SER A 301 20.95 -1.94 -13.46
C SER A 301 20.99 -0.62 -12.67
N ALA A 302 20.88 0.52 -13.34
CA ALA A 302 20.82 1.82 -12.66
C ALA A 302 19.57 1.99 -11.80
N LEU A 303 18.39 1.61 -12.34
CA LEU A 303 17.10 1.74 -11.64
C LEU A 303 17.01 0.87 -10.38
N ASN A 304 17.76 -0.22 -10.28
CA ASN A 304 17.81 -1.05 -9.08
C ASN A 304 18.22 -0.25 -7.84
N TYR A 305 19.17 0.66 -7.96
CA TYR A 305 19.62 1.52 -6.85
C TYR A 305 18.55 2.53 -6.43
N PHE A 306 17.77 3.04 -7.39
CA PHE A 306 16.62 3.90 -7.08
C PHE A 306 15.50 3.11 -6.38
N GLU A 307 15.29 1.86 -6.76
CA GLU A 307 14.32 0.99 -6.08
C GLU A 307 14.72 0.74 -4.63
N GLU A 308 15.98 0.40 -4.37
CA GLU A 308 16.51 0.23 -3.01
C GLU A 308 16.39 1.52 -2.21
N ALA A 309 16.76 2.67 -2.79
CA ALA A 309 16.62 3.96 -2.16
C ALA A 309 15.15 4.28 -1.83
N THR A 310 14.22 4.03 -2.77
CA THR A 310 12.80 4.28 -2.56
C THR A 310 12.21 3.36 -1.49
N LYS A 311 12.61 2.10 -1.47
CA LYS A 311 12.21 1.15 -0.41
C LYS A 311 12.68 1.63 0.96
N SER A 312 13.95 2.00 1.08
CA SER A 312 14.54 2.45 2.35
C SER A 312 13.81 3.68 2.94
N ILE A 313 13.48 4.68 2.11
CA ILE A 313 12.73 5.88 2.59
C ILE A 313 11.24 5.65 2.79
N SER A 314 10.73 4.50 2.37
CA SER A 314 9.31 4.12 2.51
C SER A 314 9.10 3.13 3.66
N GLU A 315 10.14 2.72 4.36
CA GLU A 315 10.04 1.90 5.56
C GLU A 315 9.39 2.67 6.71
N GLU A 316 8.69 1.95 7.58
CA GLU A 316 8.04 2.53 8.76
C GLU A 316 9.03 3.21 9.72
N SER A 317 10.27 2.72 9.76
CA SER A 317 11.37 3.26 10.56
C SER A 317 12.09 4.45 9.94
N ALA A 318 11.79 4.79 8.67
CA ALA A 318 12.50 5.83 7.95
C ALA A 318 12.29 7.22 8.59
N CYS A 319 13.39 7.93 8.74
CA CYS A 319 13.42 9.28 9.30
C CYS A 319 13.86 10.29 8.23
N LEU A 320 13.48 11.55 8.43
CA LEU A 320 13.94 12.65 7.57
C LEU A 320 15.49 12.76 7.55
N SER A 321 16.15 12.43 8.66
CA SER A 321 17.62 12.38 8.76
C SER A 321 18.27 11.39 7.79
N ASP A 322 17.55 10.35 7.35
CA ASP A 322 18.07 9.33 6.45
C ASP A 322 18.14 9.82 5.00
N ALA A 323 17.39 10.86 4.66
CA ALA A 323 17.29 11.40 3.30
C ALA A 323 18.65 11.88 2.76
N ILE A 324 19.41 12.64 3.55
CA ILE A 324 20.71 13.19 3.12
C ILE A 324 21.76 12.09 2.92
N PRO A 325 22.00 11.16 3.86
CA PRO A 325 22.90 10.03 3.66
C PRO A 325 22.51 9.17 2.45
N LEU A 326 21.21 8.93 2.26
CA LEU A 326 20.69 8.11 1.15
C LEU A 326 20.96 8.77 -0.21
N ILE A 327 20.64 10.08 -0.36
CA ILE A 327 20.95 10.85 -1.58
C ILE A 327 22.46 10.78 -1.87
N ASN A 328 23.30 11.03 -0.87
CA ASN A 328 24.75 10.99 -1.04
C ASN A 328 25.24 9.58 -1.44
N SER A 329 24.65 8.53 -0.90
CA SER A 329 24.97 7.15 -1.27
C SER A 329 24.57 6.84 -2.70
N LEU A 330 23.34 7.22 -3.08
CA LEU A 330 22.85 7.07 -4.46
C LEU A 330 23.72 7.83 -5.45
N ARG A 331 24.05 9.09 -5.16
CA ARG A 331 24.95 9.91 -5.98
C ARG A 331 26.33 9.26 -6.17
N ARG A 332 26.95 8.77 -5.09
CA ARG A 332 28.26 8.09 -5.17
C ARG A 332 28.22 6.82 -6.02
N VAL A 333 27.11 6.07 -5.94
CA VAL A 333 26.94 4.86 -6.77
C VAL A 333 26.81 5.26 -8.24
N LEU A 334 26.00 6.27 -8.56
CA LEU A 334 25.87 6.78 -9.94
C LEU A 334 27.18 7.32 -10.47
N GLU A 335 27.98 8.05 -9.67
CA GLU A 335 29.31 8.53 -10.02
C GLU A 335 30.27 7.36 -10.32
N ARG A 336 30.27 6.29 -9.51
CA ARG A 336 31.09 5.07 -9.77
C ARG A 336 30.66 4.38 -11.07
N ILE A 337 29.36 4.25 -11.29
CA ILE A 337 28.82 3.72 -12.54
C ILE A 337 29.35 4.54 -13.70
N LYS A 338 29.26 5.87 -13.65
CA LYS A 338 29.79 6.78 -14.65
C LYS A 338 31.30 6.53 -14.91
N ASP A 339 32.11 6.49 -13.87
CA ASP A 339 33.56 6.31 -13.97
C ASP A 339 33.92 4.96 -14.60
N GLN A 340 33.22 3.87 -14.23
CA GLN A 340 33.38 2.55 -14.83
C GLN A 340 33.10 2.56 -16.35
N TYR A 341 32.13 3.35 -16.78
CA TYR A 341 31.75 3.46 -18.19
C TYR A 341 32.67 4.41 -18.98
N THR A 342 33.24 5.42 -18.33
CA THR A 342 34.21 6.31 -18.97
C THR A 342 35.58 5.66 -19.18
N THR A 343 35.92 4.69 -18.34
CA THR A 343 37.19 3.92 -18.43
C THR A 343 37.08 2.62 -19.23
N ALA A 344 35.88 2.08 -19.40
CA ALA A 344 35.63 0.96 -20.29
C ALA A 344 35.60 1.49 -21.74
N THR A 345 36.49 0.96 -22.59
CA THR A 345 36.57 1.26 -24.02
C THR A 345 35.18 1.28 -24.68
N GLU A 346 35.00 2.19 -25.64
CA GLU A 346 33.75 2.53 -26.35
C GLU A 346 32.93 1.35 -26.89
N ASP A 347 33.46 0.14 -26.87
CA ASP A 347 32.83 -1.08 -27.42
C ASP A 347 31.80 -1.76 -26.49
N ASN A 348 31.66 -1.38 -25.22
CA ASN A 348 30.87 -2.14 -24.25
C ASN A 348 29.57 -1.46 -23.77
N TYR A 349 29.36 -0.18 -24.03
CA TYR A 349 28.18 0.55 -23.50
C TYR A 349 27.60 1.53 -24.51
N SER A 350 26.25 1.71 -24.46
CA SER A 350 25.60 2.69 -25.30
C SER A 350 25.89 4.13 -24.81
N PRO A 351 26.13 5.10 -25.69
CA PRO A 351 26.28 6.51 -25.34
C PRO A 351 25.07 7.08 -24.58
N GLU A 352 23.88 6.58 -24.87
CA GLU A 352 22.60 6.97 -24.31
C GLU A 352 22.48 6.63 -22.82
N TYR A 353 23.07 5.50 -22.41
CA TYR A 353 23.10 5.12 -21.01
C TYR A 353 23.99 6.07 -20.20
N ASN A 354 25.11 6.48 -20.76
CA ASN A 354 25.98 7.45 -20.11
C ASN A 354 25.24 8.78 -19.88
N THR A 355 24.47 9.25 -20.86
CA THR A 355 23.65 10.47 -20.72
C THR A 355 22.58 10.30 -19.65
N PHE A 356 21.92 9.15 -19.60
CA PHE A 356 20.91 8.85 -18.57
C PHE A 356 21.46 8.89 -17.14
N VAL A 357 22.68 8.39 -16.94
CA VAL A 357 23.34 8.37 -15.62
C VAL A 357 23.93 9.74 -15.23
N LEU A 358 24.23 10.60 -16.22
CA LEU A 358 24.89 11.89 -16.03
C LEU A 358 23.94 13.05 -15.72
N ASN A 359 22.66 12.94 -16.14
CA ASN A 359 21.62 13.93 -15.92
C ASN A 359 20.82 13.61 -14.64
#